data_67f431b7cd29ffbfb00da2b9d27d00ad
#
_entry.id   67f431b7cd29ffbfb00da2b9d27d00ad
#
_cell.length_a   1.000
_cell.length_b   1.000
_cell.length_c   1.000
_cell.angle_alpha   90.00
_cell.angle_beta   90.00
_cell.angle_gamma   90.00
#
_symmetry.space_group_name_H-M   'P 1'
#
loop_
_entity.id
_entity.type
_entity.pdbx_description
1 polymer ?
#
loop_
_entity_poly.entity_id
_entity_poly.type
_entity_poly.pdbx_seq_one_letter_code
_entity_poly.pdbx_strand_id
1 'polypeptide(L)'
;MRLRDVLVPLSASLSQCDWTLDGIEAHLRQRLPRSWVRIPALIARDLRAAFPGQSSPDPSRISRALQQTPHAARLLAQARKTPNLPHPWLAPPTFRPIPALADLPLPHLITPDQLADWLALQPDQLIRFTDPHSLSARNPVSFARHYHCHLIPKRDGTLRLIEEPKPVLKRLQRRILHGLLDHVPTHPSAHGFVRGRNCIDAAAKHAGEAVVLSFDLADFFPGIPWTRVYATFRALGYPQAVARALAQLTTALTPHDILQTPTLAARDPLKGRHLPQGAPTSPALANLAAFRFDDRLSALARRLGARYTRYADDLTFSGDPHIAPILARAIPEIAQSEGFRLNPAKTRRASRGQRQTVTGLVVNQHVNVPRPTYDRIKTTIHHLQNPEDPRRADPAFLARLRGQIGWVEAVNPAKGVKLRDRLADALA
;
A
#
# COMPACT_ATOMS: atom_id res chain seq x y z
N MET A 1 5.51 -29.33 -30.28
CA MET A 1 5.64 -28.07 -29.59
C MET A 1 4.37 -27.26 -29.82
N ARG A 2 3.63 -26.94 -28.75
CA ARG A 2 2.37 -26.17 -28.84
C ARG A 2 2.70 -24.68 -28.93
N LEU A 3 1.83 -23.88 -29.53
CA LEU A 3 1.96 -22.42 -29.65
C LEU A 3 2.28 -21.75 -28.29
N ARG A 4 1.62 -22.20 -27.23
CA ARG A 4 1.86 -21.72 -25.85
C ARG A 4 3.28 -21.95 -25.35
N ASP A 5 3.92 -23.05 -25.76
CA ASP A 5 5.26 -23.42 -25.26
C ASP A 5 6.34 -22.46 -25.79
N VAL A 6 6.05 -21.74 -26.88
CA VAL A 6 6.96 -20.74 -27.48
C VAL A 6 6.59 -19.32 -27.07
N LEU A 7 5.30 -18.98 -27.19
CA LEU A 7 4.87 -17.59 -27.02
C LEU A 7 4.88 -17.11 -25.56
N VAL A 8 4.53 -17.98 -24.61
CA VAL A 8 4.49 -17.58 -23.19
C VAL A 8 5.88 -17.22 -22.66
N PRO A 9 6.91 -18.08 -22.82
CA PRO A 9 8.27 -17.72 -22.41
C PRO A 9 8.81 -16.51 -23.16
N LEU A 10 8.57 -16.42 -24.48
CA LEU A 10 9.02 -15.28 -25.29
C LEU A 10 8.40 -13.96 -24.83
N SER A 11 7.10 -13.96 -24.54
CA SER A 11 6.40 -12.78 -24.04
C SER A 11 6.89 -12.34 -22.66
N ALA A 12 7.13 -13.31 -21.77
CA ALA A 12 7.72 -13.05 -20.46
C ALA A 12 9.12 -12.47 -20.55
N SER A 13 9.93 -12.94 -21.49
CA SER A 13 11.27 -12.42 -21.75
C SER A 13 11.21 -11.01 -22.36
N LEU A 14 10.34 -10.77 -23.32
CA LEU A 14 10.17 -9.46 -23.98
C LEU A 14 9.65 -8.37 -23.05
N SER A 15 8.86 -8.72 -22.04
CA SER A 15 8.39 -7.74 -21.04
C SER A 15 9.50 -7.15 -20.17
N GLN A 16 10.70 -7.71 -20.25
CA GLN A 16 11.87 -7.31 -19.44
C GLN A 16 12.92 -6.53 -20.27
N CYS A 17 12.76 -6.40 -21.57
CA CYS A 17 13.69 -5.62 -22.41
C CYS A 17 13.29 -4.14 -22.47
N ASP A 18 14.23 -3.32 -22.94
CA ASP A 18 13.93 -1.94 -23.33
C ASP A 18 12.89 -1.95 -24.43
N TRP A 19 11.75 -1.28 -24.20
CA TRP A 19 10.62 -1.30 -25.12
C TRP A 19 10.77 -0.27 -26.25
N THR A 20 11.97 -0.23 -26.85
CA THR A 20 12.31 0.48 -28.08
C THR A 20 12.39 -0.51 -29.23
N LEU A 21 12.35 -0.03 -30.47
CA LEU A 21 12.51 -0.91 -31.64
C LEU A 21 13.81 -1.71 -31.57
N ASP A 22 14.91 -0.98 -31.32
CA ASP A 22 16.25 -1.56 -31.25
C ASP A 22 16.41 -2.48 -30.03
N GLY A 23 15.85 -2.10 -28.90
CA GLY A 23 15.89 -2.91 -27.66
C GLY A 23 15.15 -4.24 -27.82
N ILE A 24 13.95 -4.23 -28.43
CA ILE A 24 13.18 -5.44 -28.72
C ILE A 24 13.92 -6.31 -29.73
N GLU A 25 14.44 -5.70 -30.81
CA GLU A 25 15.18 -6.43 -31.85
C GLU A 25 16.46 -7.05 -31.28
N ALA A 26 17.27 -6.29 -30.55
CA ALA A 26 18.50 -6.78 -29.90
C ALA A 26 18.21 -7.94 -28.94
N HIS A 27 17.13 -7.81 -28.14
CA HIS A 27 16.68 -8.85 -27.23
C HIS A 27 16.28 -10.15 -27.95
N LEU A 28 15.55 -10.03 -29.06
CA LEU A 28 15.18 -11.15 -29.91
C LEU A 28 16.39 -11.80 -30.59
N ARG A 29 17.36 -11.00 -31.09
CA ARG A 29 18.59 -11.51 -31.71
C ARG A 29 19.46 -12.31 -30.74
N GLN A 30 19.48 -11.95 -29.47
CA GLN A 30 20.21 -12.71 -28.45
C GLN A 30 19.61 -14.08 -28.15
N ARG A 31 18.30 -14.25 -28.38
CA ARG A 31 17.54 -15.41 -27.96
C ARG A 31 17.09 -16.30 -29.10
N LEU A 32 16.94 -15.77 -30.28
CA LEU A 32 16.57 -16.54 -31.46
C LEU A 32 17.82 -17.11 -32.14
N PRO A 33 17.71 -18.27 -32.82
CA PRO A 33 18.84 -18.81 -33.58
C PRO A 33 19.42 -17.78 -34.55
N ARG A 34 20.75 -17.73 -34.62
CA ARG A 34 21.45 -16.77 -35.50
C ARG A 34 21.04 -16.90 -36.95
N SER A 35 20.57 -18.06 -37.38
CA SER A 35 20.02 -18.31 -38.71
C SER A 35 18.72 -17.57 -39.03
N TRP A 36 18.03 -17.02 -38.01
CA TRP A 36 16.74 -16.33 -38.14
C TRP A 36 16.93 -14.83 -38.34
N VAL A 37 17.76 -14.43 -39.29
CA VAL A 37 18.28 -13.07 -39.46
C VAL A 37 17.20 -11.98 -39.57
N ARG A 38 16.07 -12.25 -40.25
CA ARG A 38 15.00 -11.25 -40.52
C ARG A 38 13.86 -11.27 -39.49
N ILE A 39 13.66 -12.38 -38.76
CA ILE A 39 12.53 -12.56 -37.86
C ILE A 39 12.55 -11.58 -36.67
N PRO A 40 13.69 -11.32 -35.99
CA PRO A 40 13.76 -10.37 -34.90
C PRO A 40 13.28 -8.96 -35.26
N ALA A 41 13.76 -8.40 -36.41
CA ALA A 41 13.38 -7.08 -36.83
C ALA A 41 11.90 -6.95 -37.22
N LEU A 42 11.34 -7.99 -37.85
CA LEU A 42 9.91 -8.03 -38.22
C LEU A 42 9.01 -8.05 -36.97
N ILE A 43 9.32 -8.92 -36.03
CA ILE A 43 8.55 -9.01 -34.76
C ILE A 43 8.69 -7.74 -33.94
N ALA A 44 9.88 -7.12 -33.89
CA ALA A 44 10.08 -5.88 -33.16
C ALA A 44 9.19 -4.75 -33.73
N ARG A 45 9.09 -4.63 -35.06
CA ARG A 45 8.20 -3.66 -35.73
C ARG A 45 6.73 -3.93 -35.41
N ASP A 46 6.28 -5.18 -35.50
CA ASP A 46 4.91 -5.55 -35.21
C ASP A 46 4.54 -5.20 -33.75
N LEU A 47 5.40 -5.54 -32.82
CA LEU A 47 5.18 -5.24 -31.40
C LEU A 47 5.19 -3.73 -31.10
N ARG A 48 6.08 -2.96 -31.73
CA ARG A 48 6.09 -1.50 -31.56
C ARG A 48 4.84 -0.85 -32.16
N ALA A 49 4.35 -1.35 -33.28
CA ALA A 49 3.10 -0.90 -33.87
C ALA A 49 1.87 -1.23 -32.99
N ALA A 50 1.87 -2.41 -32.35
CA ALA A 50 0.80 -2.83 -31.44
C ALA A 50 0.76 -2.04 -30.11
N PHE A 51 1.90 -1.46 -29.69
CA PHE A 51 2.04 -0.75 -28.42
C PHE A 51 2.77 0.58 -28.56
N PRO A 52 2.21 1.56 -29.28
CA PRO A 52 2.83 2.87 -29.44
C PRO A 52 2.90 3.60 -28.09
N GLY A 53 4.08 4.14 -27.74
CA GLY A 53 4.25 4.96 -26.53
C GLY A 53 4.29 4.23 -25.19
N GLN A 54 4.21 2.89 -25.14
CA GLN A 54 4.31 2.13 -23.89
C GLN A 54 5.75 1.73 -23.55
N SER A 55 6.10 1.83 -22.27
CA SER A 55 7.46 1.52 -21.77
C SER A 55 7.70 0.03 -21.50
N SER A 56 6.70 -0.79 -21.27
CA SER A 56 6.79 -2.27 -21.17
C SER A 56 5.37 -2.84 -20.99
N PRO A 57 4.79 -3.49 -22.00
CA PRO A 57 3.49 -4.13 -21.88
C PRO A 57 3.54 -5.38 -20.99
N ASP A 58 2.38 -5.74 -20.45
CA ASP A 58 2.20 -7.00 -19.73
C ASP A 58 2.46 -8.21 -20.65
N PRO A 59 3.11 -9.29 -20.17
CA PRO A 59 3.39 -10.48 -20.96
C PRO A 59 2.17 -11.10 -21.63
N SER A 60 0.99 -11.04 -21.02
CA SER A 60 -0.24 -11.57 -21.59
C SER A 60 -0.71 -10.76 -22.81
N ARG A 61 -0.50 -9.42 -22.77
CA ARG A 61 -0.78 -8.52 -23.90
C ARG A 61 0.21 -8.74 -25.04
N ILE A 62 1.50 -8.90 -24.72
CA ILE A 62 2.55 -9.23 -25.68
C ILE A 62 2.23 -10.58 -26.34
N SER A 63 1.85 -11.59 -25.57
CA SER A 63 1.48 -12.92 -26.09
C SER A 63 0.30 -12.84 -27.06
N ARG A 64 -0.71 -12.04 -26.73
CA ARG A 64 -1.89 -11.84 -27.58
C ARG A 64 -1.51 -11.09 -28.87
N ALA A 65 -0.72 -10.04 -28.78
CA ALA A 65 -0.24 -9.30 -29.93
C ALA A 65 0.60 -10.20 -30.86
N LEU A 66 1.53 -10.98 -30.31
CA LEU A 66 2.32 -11.94 -31.09
C LEU A 66 1.45 -12.98 -31.82
N GLN A 67 0.32 -13.41 -31.25
CA GLN A 67 -0.62 -14.31 -31.92
C GLN A 67 -1.33 -13.68 -33.11
N GLN A 68 -1.48 -12.36 -33.09
CA GLN A 68 -2.20 -11.60 -34.10
C GLN A 68 -1.28 -11.03 -35.19
N THR A 69 0.05 -11.07 -35.01
CA THR A 69 0.98 -10.52 -35.98
C THR A 69 1.22 -11.44 -37.17
N PRO A 70 1.36 -10.91 -38.39
CA PRO A 70 1.58 -11.72 -39.60
C PRO A 70 2.85 -12.57 -39.54
N HIS A 71 3.85 -12.09 -38.78
CA HIS A 71 5.17 -12.72 -38.68
C HIS A 71 5.24 -13.80 -37.60
N ALA A 72 4.27 -13.87 -36.67
CA ALA A 72 4.21 -14.93 -35.67
C ALA A 72 4.02 -16.32 -36.30
N ALA A 73 3.25 -16.42 -37.34
CA ALA A 73 3.08 -17.68 -38.10
C ALA A 73 4.43 -18.18 -38.67
N ARG A 74 5.27 -17.26 -39.16
CA ARG A 74 6.63 -17.56 -39.64
C ARG A 74 7.55 -18.03 -38.53
N LEU A 75 7.52 -17.33 -37.37
CA LEU A 75 8.27 -17.72 -36.17
C LEU A 75 7.91 -19.14 -35.75
N LEU A 76 6.63 -19.47 -35.74
CA LEU A 76 6.14 -20.79 -35.33
C LEU A 76 6.48 -21.89 -36.34
N ALA A 77 6.35 -21.59 -37.63
CA ALA A 77 6.74 -22.51 -38.68
C ALA A 77 8.24 -22.85 -38.58
N GLN A 78 9.08 -21.82 -38.34
CA GLN A 78 10.50 -22.00 -38.18
C GLN A 78 10.85 -22.74 -36.88
N ALA A 79 10.16 -22.41 -35.77
CA ALA A 79 10.32 -23.12 -34.50
C ALA A 79 9.98 -24.60 -34.57
N ARG A 80 8.97 -24.96 -35.35
CA ARG A 80 8.62 -26.38 -35.60
C ARG A 80 9.66 -27.17 -36.41
N LYS A 81 10.40 -26.46 -37.26
CA LYS A 81 11.45 -27.04 -38.13
C LYS A 81 12.81 -27.17 -37.40
N THR A 82 12.96 -26.57 -36.24
CA THR A 82 14.22 -26.58 -35.48
C THR A 82 14.06 -27.53 -34.26
N PRO A 83 14.37 -28.84 -34.40
CA PRO A 83 14.41 -29.73 -33.25
C PRO A 83 15.53 -29.24 -32.31
N ASN A 84 15.30 -29.31 -31.01
CA ASN A 84 16.24 -28.82 -29.98
C ASN A 84 16.49 -27.32 -30.01
N LEU A 85 15.47 -26.50 -30.28
CA LEU A 85 15.54 -25.10 -29.89
C LEU A 85 15.97 -25.07 -28.41
N PRO A 86 17.20 -24.60 -28.09
CA PRO A 86 17.51 -24.37 -26.69
C PRO A 86 16.40 -23.50 -26.14
N HIS A 87 16.01 -23.61 -24.89
CA HIS A 87 15.07 -22.70 -24.25
C HIS A 87 15.79 -21.35 -23.99
N PRO A 88 16.16 -20.56 -25.02
CA PRO A 88 16.93 -19.34 -24.88
C PRO A 88 16.06 -18.17 -24.40
N TRP A 89 14.74 -18.40 -24.29
CA TRP A 89 13.78 -17.40 -23.83
C TRP A 89 13.78 -17.19 -22.34
N LEU A 90 14.37 -18.08 -21.59
CA LEU A 90 14.62 -17.94 -20.18
C LEU A 90 15.95 -17.22 -20.01
N ALA A 91 16.00 -15.92 -20.28
CA ALA A 91 16.98 -15.12 -19.59
C ALA A 91 16.81 -15.44 -18.11
N PRO A 92 17.88 -15.83 -17.40
CA PRO A 92 17.74 -16.09 -15.98
C PRO A 92 17.08 -14.87 -15.36
N PRO A 93 16.08 -15.07 -14.49
CA PRO A 93 15.43 -13.96 -13.82
C PRO A 93 16.52 -13.12 -13.13
N THR A 94 16.46 -11.80 -13.28
CA THR A 94 17.44 -10.89 -12.67
C THR A 94 16.74 -9.99 -11.67
N PHE A 95 17.41 -9.70 -10.55
CA PHE A 95 16.97 -8.64 -9.64
C PHE A 95 17.40 -7.30 -10.24
N ARG A 96 16.42 -6.42 -10.55
CA ARG A 96 16.65 -5.17 -11.27
C ARG A 96 15.71 -4.07 -10.76
N PRO A 97 16.08 -3.38 -9.68
CA PRO A 97 15.31 -2.23 -9.18
C PRO A 97 15.25 -1.10 -10.21
N ILE A 98 14.24 -0.25 -10.11
CA ILE A 98 14.26 1.03 -10.83
C ILE A 98 15.42 1.89 -10.31
N PRO A 99 16.00 2.81 -11.13
CA PRO A 99 17.21 3.56 -10.74
C PRO A 99 17.11 4.27 -9.39
N ALA A 100 15.94 4.85 -9.08
CA ALA A 100 15.71 5.56 -7.82
C ALA A 100 15.74 4.65 -6.56
N LEU A 101 15.72 3.33 -6.71
CA LEU A 101 15.68 2.33 -5.64
C LEU A 101 16.87 1.35 -5.71
N ALA A 102 17.87 1.61 -6.58
CA ALA A 102 18.96 0.67 -6.85
C ALA A 102 19.88 0.44 -5.64
N ASP A 103 20.07 1.47 -4.83
CA ASP A 103 20.99 1.44 -3.68
C ASP A 103 20.35 0.96 -2.38
N LEU A 104 19.08 0.54 -2.41
CA LEU A 104 18.43 0.03 -1.23
C LEU A 104 19.00 -1.34 -0.80
N PRO A 105 19.20 -1.60 0.50
CA PRO A 105 19.72 -2.86 1.02
C PRO A 105 18.65 -3.96 0.97
N LEU A 106 18.14 -4.27 -0.23
CA LEU A 106 17.11 -5.28 -0.42
C LEU A 106 17.73 -6.66 -0.67
N PRO A 107 17.10 -7.75 -0.16
CA PRO A 107 17.57 -9.10 -0.44
C PRO A 107 17.41 -9.43 -1.93
N HIS A 108 18.48 -9.93 -2.56
CA HIS A 108 18.52 -10.29 -3.99
C HIS A 108 17.88 -11.66 -4.21
N LEU A 109 16.56 -11.70 -4.25
CA LEU A 109 15.79 -12.93 -4.46
C LEU A 109 15.36 -13.02 -5.92
N ILE A 110 15.94 -13.96 -6.67
CA ILE A 110 15.70 -14.10 -8.11
C ILE A 110 14.82 -15.29 -8.46
N THR A 111 14.67 -16.25 -7.56
CA THR A 111 13.79 -17.43 -7.74
C THR A 111 12.82 -17.60 -6.58
N PRO A 112 11.67 -18.28 -6.78
CA PRO A 112 10.77 -18.65 -5.69
C PRO A 112 11.45 -19.52 -4.61
N ASP A 113 12.41 -20.37 -4.99
CA ASP A 113 13.15 -21.21 -4.02
C ASP A 113 14.00 -20.33 -3.10
N GLN A 114 14.73 -19.35 -3.64
CA GLN A 114 15.45 -18.36 -2.82
C GLN A 114 14.53 -17.56 -1.91
N LEU A 115 13.31 -17.24 -2.38
CA LEU A 115 12.31 -16.61 -1.52
C LEU A 115 11.84 -17.55 -0.40
N ALA A 116 11.63 -18.84 -0.72
CA ALA A 116 11.27 -19.86 0.28
C ALA A 116 12.37 -19.98 1.34
N ASP A 117 13.61 -20.11 0.93
CA ASP A 117 14.78 -20.18 1.84
C ASP A 117 14.88 -18.92 2.72
N TRP A 118 14.75 -17.75 2.10
CA TRP A 118 14.76 -16.47 2.82
C TRP A 118 13.63 -16.37 3.84
N LEU A 119 12.45 -16.94 3.56
CA LEU A 119 11.32 -17.01 4.47
C LEU A 119 11.40 -18.17 5.47
N ALA A 120 12.42 -19.03 5.37
CA ALA A 120 12.57 -20.30 6.13
C ALA A 120 11.36 -21.23 5.90
N LEU A 121 10.99 -21.41 4.64
CA LEU A 121 9.92 -22.30 4.17
C LEU A 121 10.46 -23.36 3.23
N GLN A 122 9.82 -24.52 3.21
CA GLN A 122 9.98 -25.47 2.10
C GLN A 122 9.20 -24.94 0.87
N PRO A 123 9.59 -25.33 -0.36
CA PRO A 123 8.90 -24.88 -1.60
C PRO A 123 7.39 -25.14 -1.62
N ASP A 124 6.92 -26.29 -1.14
CA ASP A 124 5.52 -26.65 -1.02
C ASP A 124 4.76 -25.76 -0.01
N GLN A 125 5.41 -25.38 1.08
CA GLN A 125 4.87 -24.44 2.04
C GLN A 125 4.72 -23.04 1.42
N LEU A 126 5.69 -22.59 0.61
CA LEU A 126 5.56 -21.33 -0.12
C LEU A 126 4.35 -21.37 -1.06
N ILE A 127 4.16 -22.43 -1.83
CA ILE A 127 2.99 -22.63 -2.71
C ILE A 127 1.69 -22.58 -1.89
N ARG A 128 1.65 -23.22 -0.74
CA ARG A 128 0.49 -23.22 0.16
C ARG A 128 0.14 -21.80 0.63
N PHE A 129 1.12 -21.00 1.08
CA PHE A 129 0.86 -19.65 1.61
C PHE A 129 0.60 -18.61 0.53
N THR A 130 1.17 -18.76 -0.66
CA THR A 130 0.86 -17.90 -1.81
C THR A 130 -0.52 -18.14 -2.37
N ASP A 131 -1.06 -19.37 -2.22
CA ASP A 131 -2.38 -19.78 -2.66
C ASP A 131 -2.71 -19.31 -4.08
N PRO A 132 -1.93 -19.76 -5.09
CA PRO A 132 -2.03 -19.27 -6.46
C PRO A 132 -3.39 -19.54 -7.11
N HIS A 133 -4.12 -20.55 -6.63
CA HIS A 133 -5.44 -20.95 -7.12
C HIS A 133 -6.59 -20.42 -6.24
N SER A 134 -6.29 -19.63 -5.20
CA SER A 134 -7.26 -19.06 -4.27
C SER A 134 -8.14 -20.12 -3.57
N LEU A 135 -7.56 -21.26 -3.26
CA LEU A 135 -8.27 -22.39 -2.65
C LEU A 135 -8.68 -22.07 -1.21
N SER A 136 -7.88 -21.29 -0.49
CA SER A 136 -8.16 -20.91 0.89
C SER A 136 -9.45 -20.09 1.02
N ALA A 137 -9.72 -19.19 0.07
CA ALA A 137 -10.93 -18.37 0.07
C ALA A 137 -12.20 -19.15 -0.37
N ARG A 138 -12.02 -20.20 -1.17
CA ARG A 138 -13.11 -21.06 -1.65
C ARG A 138 -13.47 -22.15 -0.65
N ASN A 139 -12.59 -22.46 0.28
CA ASN A 139 -12.82 -23.52 1.26
C ASN A 139 -13.81 -23.05 2.32
N PRO A 140 -14.94 -23.77 2.55
CA PRO A 140 -15.90 -23.42 3.60
C PRO A 140 -15.32 -23.62 5.01
N VAL A 141 -14.30 -24.47 5.15
CA VAL A 141 -13.69 -24.79 6.43
C VAL A 141 -12.71 -23.69 6.83
N SER A 142 -13.04 -22.97 7.91
CA SER A 142 -12.28 -21.79 8.33
C SER A 142 -10.82 -22.08 8.71
N PHE A 143 -10.49 -23.31 9.16
CA PHE A 143 -9.10 -23.64 9.51
C PHE A 143 -8.17 -23.69 8.29
N ALA A 144 -8.69 -23.99 7.09
CA ALA A 144 -7.90 -23.99 5.85
C ALA A 144 -7.59 -22.58 5.32
N ARG A 145 -8.29 -21.57 5.83
CA ARG A 145 -8.09 -20.16 5.44
C ARG A 145 -6.81 -19.61 6.07
N HIS A 146 -6.15 -18.68 5.39
CA HIS A 146 -4.94 -18.04 5.88
C HIS A 146 -5.20 -16.83 6.79
N TYR A 147 -6.44 -16.33 6.82
CA TYR A 147 -6.87 -15.17 7.61
C TYR A 147 -8.04 -15.51 8.51
N HIS A 148 -8.07 -14.89 9.68
CA HIS A 148 -9.27 -14.74 10.50
C HIS A 148 -10.02 -13.53 10.01
N CYS A 149 -11.33 -13.64 9.80
CA CYS A 149 -12.21 -12.58 9.36
C CYS A 149 -13.06 -12.10 10.54
N HIS A 150 -12.89 -10.85 10.95
CA HIS A 150 -13.65 -10.22 12.03
C HIS A 150 -14.51 -9.11 11.47
N LEU A 151 -15.81 -9.13 11.75
CA LEU A 151 -16.76 -8.11 11.37
C LEU A 151 -16.97 -7.14 12.53
N ILE A 152 -16.58 -5.87 12.34
CA ILE A 152 -16.67 -4.84 13.38
C ILE A 152 -17.74 -3.82 12.98
N PRO A 153 -18.75 -3.55 13.85
CA PRO A 153 -19.77 -2.55 13.57
C PRO A 153 -19.16 -1.14 13.45
N LYS A 154 -19.58 -0.42 12.41
CA LYS A 154 -19.35 1.03 12.27
C LYS A 154 -20.51 1.80 12.87
N ARG A 155 -20.31 3.11 13.10
CA ARG A 155 -21.35 4.02 13.63
C ARG A 155 -22.56 4.17 12.71
N ASP A 156 -22.39 3.93 11.43
CA ASP A 156 -23.44 4.00 10.39
C ASP A 156 -24.23 2.69 10.22
N GLY A 157 -23.99 1.70 11.10
CA GLY A 157 -24.63 0.38 11.06
C GLY A 157 -24.02 -0.60 10.06
N THR A 158 -23.07 -0.19 9.24
CA THR A 158 -22.35 -1.11 8.34
C THR A 158 -21.28 -1.89 9.08
N LEU A 159 -20.85 -3.04 8.53
CA LEU A 159 -19.81 -3.88 9.10
C LEU A 159 -18.50 -3.68 8.36
N ARG A 160 -17.44 -3.40 9.11
CA ARG A 160 -16.06 -3.36 8.61
C ARG A 160 -15.42 -4.74 8.74
N LEU A 161 -14.84 -5.23 7.67
CA LEU A 161 -14.06 -6.46 7.69
C LEU A 161 -12.63 -6.16 8.14
N ILE A 162 -12.18 -6.93 9.14
CA ILE A 162 -10.76 -7.03 9.52
C ILE A 162 -10.28 -8.44 9.13
N GLU A 163 -9.24 -8.50 8.32
CA GLU A 163 -8.61 -9.74 7.87
C GLU A 163 -7.26 -9.89 8.56
N GLU A 164 -7.26 -10.58 9.69
CA GLU A 164 -6.06 -10.83 10.47
C GLU A 164 -5.35 -12.09 9.97
N PRO A 165 -4.08 -12.02 9.52
CA PRO A 165 -3.34 -13.19 9.08
C PRO A 165 -3.10 -14.13 10.27
N LYS A 166 -3.29 -15.43 10.07
CA LYS A 166 -2.99 -16.47 11.05
C LYS A 166 -1.51 -16.47 11.46
N PRO A 167 -1.14 -17.00 12.61
CA PRO A 167 0.20 -16.82 13.20
C PRO A 167 1.37 -17.09 12.27
N VAL A 168 1.32 -18.14 11.47
CA VAL A 168 2.42 -18.46 10.53
C VAL A 168 2.52 -17.39 9.44
N LEU A 169 1.41 -17.09 8.74
CA LEU A 169 1.41 -16.07 7.70
C LEU A 169 1.78 -14.69 8.28
N LYS A 170 1.32 -14.38 9.51
CA LYS A 170 1.67 -13.14 10.21
C LYS A 170 3.18 -13.01 10.46
N ARG A 171 3.87 -14.12 10.82
CA ARG A 171 5.34 -14.14 10.95
C ARG A 171 6.03 -13.91 9.60
N LEU A 172 5.55 -14.56 8.53
CA LEU A 172 6.10 -14.36 7.18
C LEU A 172 5.95 -12.90 6.74
N GLN A 173 4.78 -12.31 6.93
CA GLN A 173 4.53 -10.91 6.61
C GLN A 173 5.39 -9.96 7.45
N ARG A 174 5.64 -10.24 8.74
CA ARG A 174 6.58 -9.46 9.56
C ARG A 174 8.01 -9.55 9.03
N ARG A 175 8.44 -10.72 8.56
CA ARG A 175 9.76 -10.88 7.94
C ARG A 175 9.85 -10.08 6.64
N ILE A 176 8.79 -10.09 5.80
CA ILE A 176 8.72 -9.25 4.60
C ILE A 176 8.74 -7.77 4.98
N LEU A 177 8.02 -7.36 6.01
CA LEU A 177 7.99 -5.99 6.49
C LEU A 177 9.39 -5.52 6.91
N HIS A 178 10.01 -6.22 7.87
CA HIS A 178 11.26 -5.78 8.47
C HIS A 178 12.47 -6.03 7.58
N GLY A 179 12.49 -7.13 6.81
CA GLY A 179 13.63 -7.48 5.96
C GLY A 179 13.58 -6.86 4.56
N LEU A 180 12.45 -6.19 4.19
CA LEU A 180 12.29 -5.63 2.86
C LEU A 180 11.61 -4.26 2.90
N LEU A 181 10.36 -4.16 3.36
CA LEU A 181 9.54 -2.95 3.20
C LEU A 181 10.03 -1.80 4.07
N ASP A 182 10.56 -2.06 5.27
CA ASP A 182 11.10 -1.03 6.17
C ASP A 182 12.32 -0.30 5.59
N HIS A 183 12.98 -0.88 4.59
CA HIS A 183 14.11 -0.27 3.88
C HIS A 183 13.66 0.65 2.73
N VAL A 184 12.38 0.61 2.34
CA VAL A 184 11.87 1.38 1.20
C VAL A 184 11.35 2.73 1.69
N PRO A 185 11.89 3.86 1.18
CA PRO A 185 11.46 5.17 1.62
C PRO A 185 10.00 5.46 1.22
N THR A 186 9.25 6.00 2.15
CA THR A 186 7.89 6.50 1.92
C THR A 186 7.92 7.94 1.47
N HIS A 187 6.82 8.42 0.86
CA HIS A 187 6.71 9.83 0.45
C HIS A 187 6.85 10.78 1.67
N PRO A 188 7.54 11.95 1.53
CA PRO A 188 7.73 12.90 2.63
C PRO A 188 6.44 13.39 3.30
N SER A 189 5.34 13.48 2.57
CA SER A 189 4.03 13.89 3.11
C SER A 189 3.27 12.78 3.83
N ALA A 190 3.69 11.52 3.74
CA ALA A 190 3.09 10.42 4.49
C ALA A 190 3.59 10.42 5.93
N HIS A 191 2.69 10.54 6.90
CA HIS A 191 2.98 10.54 8.33
C HIS A 191 2.44 9.32 9.05
N GLY A 192 1.33 8.74 8.59
CA GLY A 192 0.77 7.52 9.15
C GLY A 192 1.60 6.29 8.80
N PHE A 193 1.84 5.42 9.79
CA PHE A 193 2.56 4.16 9.63
C PHE A 193 4.02 4.29 9.16
N VAL A 194 4.65 5.41 9.42
CA VAL A 194 6.05 5.70 9.06
C VAL A 194 6.88 5.79 10.33
N ARG A 195 7.97 5.03 10.38
CA ARG A 195 8.89 5.07 11.53
C ARG A 195 9.45 6.49 11.71
N GLY A 196 9.47 6.97 12.96
CA GLY A 196 9.95 8.31 13.30
C GLY A 196 8.99 9.45 12.96
N ARG A 197 7.76 9.15 12.49
CA ARG A 197 6.70 10.14 12.25
C ARG A 197 5.45 9.76 13.05
N ASN A 198 4.71 10.77 13.46
CA ASN A 198 3.50 10.57 14.27
C ASN A 198 2.41 11.59 13.91
N CYS A 199 1.27 11.49 14.57
CA CYS A 199 0.12 12.37 14.35
C CYS A 199 0.38 13.82 14.82
N ILE A 200 1.28 14.05 15.79
CA ILE A 200 1.66 15.39 16.26
C ILE A 200 2.49 16.09 15.19
N ASP A 201 3.46 15.39 14.59
CA ASP A 201 4.28 15.91 13.49
C ASP A 201 3.44 16.30 12.27
N ALA A 202 2.43 15.46 11.95
CA ALA A 202 1.47 15.78 10.89
C ALA A 202 0.67 17.04 11.22
N ALA A 203 0.09 17.12 12.44
CA ALA A 203 -0.70 18.26 12.88
C ALA A 203 0.09 19.56 12.95
N ALA A 204 1.35 19.49 13.40
CA ALA A 204 2.22 20.66 13.54
C ALA A 204 2.44 21.41 12.23
N LYS A 205 2.43 20.70 11.09
CA LYS A 205 2.56 21.33 9.77
C LYS A 205 1.39 22.22 9.39
N HIS A 206 0.24 22.07 10.05
CA HIS A 206 -1.00 22.78 9.75
C HIS A 206 -1.39 23.79 10.83
N ALA A 207 -0.54 23.99 11.85
CA ALA A 207 -0.83 24.91 12.94
C ALA A 207 -0.79 26.37 12.49
N GLY A 208 -1.77 27.17 12.93
CA GLY A 208 -1.83 28.62 12.69
C GLY A 208 -2.36 29.02 11.31
N GLU A 209 -2.72 28.07 10.45
CA GLU A 209 -3.17 28.35 9.09
C GLU A 209 -4.59 28.95 9.05
N ALA A 210 -4.89 29.72 8.00
CA ALA A 210 -6.18 30.40 7.88
C ALA A 210 -7.34 29.45 7.57
N VAL A 211 -7.08 28.41 6.82
CA VAL A 211 -8.03 27.34 6.51
C VAL A 211 -7.37 25.98 6.56
N VAL A 212 -8.10 24.99 7.08
CA VAL A 212 -7.73 23.56 7.04
C VAL A 212 -8.83 22.80 6.30
N LEU A 213 -8.40 21.99 5.32
CA LEU A 213 -9.29 21.08 4.57
C LEU A 213 -8.85 19.65 4.87
N SER A 214 -9.82 18.80 5.16
CA SER A 214 -9.61 17.37 5.36
C SER A 214 -10.43 16.57 4.37
N PHE A 215 -9.82 15.56 3.77
CA PHE A 215 -10.45 14.58 2.89
C PHE A 215 -10.11 13.18 3.39
N ASP A 216 -11.02 12.24 3.23
CA ASP A 216 -10.86 10.85 3.67
C ASP A 216 -10.92 9.93 2.45
N LEU A 217 -9.98 9.00 2.36
CA LEU A 217 -9.98 7.98 1.32
C LEU A 217 -10.92 6.83 1.71
N ALA A 218 -11.91 6.58 0.87
CA ALA A 218 -12.82 5.47 1.08
C ALA A 218 -12.09 4.14 0.85
N ASP A 219 -12.29 3.21 1.78
CA ASP A 219 -11.81 1.83 1.67
C ASP A 219 -10.31 1.72 1.35
N PHE A 220 -9.48 2.53 2.02
CA PHE A 220 -8.08 2.75 1.68
C PHE A 220 -7.29 1.45 1.48
N PHE A 221 -7.33 0.51 2.44
CA PHE A 221 -6.63 -0.77 2.31
C PHE A 221 -7.29 -1.70 1.27
N PRO A 222 -8.59 -2.03 1.36
CA PRO A 222 -9.24 -2.90 0.38
C PRO A 222 -9.25 -2.33 -1.04
N GLY A 223 -9.21 -1.01 -1.17
CA GLY A 223 -9.12 -0.30 -2.44
C GLY A 223 -7.80 -0.48 -3.20
N ILE A 224 -6.77 -1.04 -2.55
CA ILE A 224 -5.48 -1.34 -3.19
C ILE A 224 -5.48 -2.78 -3.69
N PRO A 225 -5.63 -3.01 -5.01
CA PRO A 225 -5.67 -4.36 -5.57
C PRO A 225 -4.28 -5.01 -5.57
N TRP A 226 -4.24 -6.34 -5.60
CA TRP A 226 -2.99 -7.11 -5.65
C TRP A 226 -2.09 -6.72 -6.82
N THR A 227 -2.66 -6.27 -7.93
CA THR A 227 -1.91 -5.84 -9.12
C THR A 227 -1.02 -4.63 -8.82
N ARG A 228 -1.49 -3.70 -7.97
CA ARG A 228 -0.69 -2.55 -7.51
C ARG A 228 0.41 -3.00 -6.55
N VAL A 229 0.11 -3.93 -5.64
CA VAL A 229 1.11 -4.53 -4.75
C VAL A 229 2.17 -5.28 -5.55
N TYR A 230 1.75 -6.06 -6.55
CA TYR A 230 2.66 -6.73 -7.49
C TYR A 230 3.56 -5.73 -8.23
N ALA A 231 2.99 -4.64 -8.76
CA ALA A 231 3.75 -3.60 -9.44
C ALA A 231 4.78 -2.93 -8.51
N THR A 232 4.45 -2.75 -7.22
CA THR A 232 5.39 -2.26 -6.21
C THR A 232 6.60 -3.20 -6.09
N PHE A 233 6.39 -4.51 -5.92
CA PHE A 233 7.50 -5.47 -5.84
C PHE A 233 8.30 -5.56 -7.14
N ARG A 234 7.65 -5.37 -8.31
CA ARG A 234 8.36 -5.27 -9.60
C ARG A 234 9.26 -4.04 -9.67
N ALA A 235 8.78 -2.88 -9.19
CA ALA A 235 9.58 -1.65 -9.13
C ALA A 235 10.77 -1.77 -8.18
N LEU A 236 10.63 -2.54 -7.10
CA LEU A 236 11.72 -2.91 -6.19
C LEU A 236 12.76 -3.87 -6.80
N GLY A 237 12.53 -4.35 -8.03
CA GLY A 237 13.50 -5.15 -8.79
C GLY A 237 13.24 -6.64 -8.80
N TYR A 238 12.24 -7.13 -8.09
CA TYR A 238 12.01 -8.57 -8.01
C TYR A 238 11.49 -9.14 -9.33
N PRO A 239 12.02 -10.28 -9.80
CA PRO A 239 11.54 -11.00 -10.96
C PRO A 239 10.05 -11.37 -10.83
N GLN A 240 9.39 -11.59 -11.96
CA GLN A 240 7.95 -11.81 -12.04
C GLN A 240 7.45 -12.88 -11.04
N ALA A 241 8.13 -14.02 -10.94
CA ALA A 241 7.72 -15.12 -10.08
C ALA A 241 7.82 -14.74 -8.58
N VAL A 242 8.92 -14.09 -8.18
CA VAL A 242 9.15 -13.63 -6.80
C VAL A 242 8.18 -12.50 -6.43
N ALA A 243 8.04 -11.49 -7.31
CA ALA A 243 7.11 -10.38 -7.08
C ALA A 243 5.66 -10.86 -6.95
N ARG A 244 5.26 -11.88 -7.75
CA ARG A 244 3.95 -12.51 -7.64
C ARG A 244 3.77 -13.21 -6.29
N ALA A 245 4.74 -14.00 -5.87
CA ALA A 245 4.70 -14.70 -4.59
C ALA A 245 4.64 -13.70 -3.41
N LEU A 246 5.47 -12.65 -3.41
CA LEU A 246 5.43 -11.59 -2.40
C LEU A 246 4.06 -10.88 -2.36
N ALA A 247 3.50 -10.54 -3.52
CA ALA A 247 2.18 -9.92 -3.60
C ALA A 247 1.07 -10.85 -3.10
N GLN A 248 1.15 -12.14 -3.39
CA GLN A 248 0.20 -13.14 -2.89
C GLN A 248 0.30 -13.34 -1.37
N LEU A 249 1.51 -13.37 -0.81
CA LEU A 249 1.73 -13.48 0.64
C LEU A 249 1.22 -12.28 1.43
N THR A 250 1.13 -11.11 0.79
CA THR A 250 0.80 -9.83 1.43
C THR A 250 -0.60 -9.30 1.09
N THR A 251 -1.36 -10.03 0.29
CA THR A 251 -2.74 -9.70 -0.09
C THR A 251 -3.70 -10.84 0.28
N ALA A 252 -4.94 -10.49 0.54
CA ALA A 252 -6.01 -11.45 0.86
C ALA A 252 -7.05 -11.53 -0.27
N LEU A 253 -7.77 -12.63 -0.32
CA LEU A 253 -9.02 -12.77 -1.04
C LEU A 253 -10.10 -13.10 -0.02
N THR A 254 -11.10 -12.24 0.10
CA THR A 254 -12.20 -12.43 1.06
C THR A 254 -13.01 -13.67 0.73
N PRO A 255 -13.28 -14.55 1.69
CA PRO A 255 -14.11 -15.72 1.48
C PRO A 255 -15.54 -15.37 1.05
N HIS A 256 -16.13 -16.23 0.21
CA HIS A 256 -17.46 -15.98 -0.37
C HIS A 256 -18.56 -15.83 0.67
N ASP A 257 -18.55 -16.63 1.74
CA ASP A 257 -19.51 -16.55 2.85
C ASP A 257 -19.47 -15.16 3.55
N ILE A 258 -18.28 -14.61 3.72
CA ILE A 258 -18.12 -13.26 4.28
C ILE A 258 -18.66 -12.18 3.30
N LEU A 259 -18.41 -12.34 1.99
CA LEU A 259 -18.91 -11.42 0.97
C LEU A 259 -20.45 -11.40 0.89
N GLN A 260 -21.14 -12.44 1.33
CA GLN A 260 -22.61 -12.51 1.38
C GLN A 260 -23.20 -11.73 2.56
N THR A 261 -22.39 -11.22 3.50
CA THR A 261 -22.89 -10.42 4.64
C THR A 261 -23.63 -9.18 4.14
N PRO A 262 -24.93 -8.98 4.43
CA PRO A 262 -25.76 -7.93 3.80
C PRO A 262 -25.23 -6.51 4.02
N THR A 263 -24.76 -6.20 5.22
CA THR A 263 -24.30 -4.88 5.67
C THR A 263 -22.79 -4.68 5.53
N LEU A 264 -22.10 -5.54 4.75
CA LEU A 264 -20.66 -5.45 4.59
C LEU A 264 -20.26 -4.17 3.84
N ALA A 265 -19.48 -3.34 4.49
CA ALA A 265 -18.84 -2.16 3.87
C ALA A 265 -17.75 -2.60 2.88
N ALA A 266 -17.45 -1.76 1.91
CA ALA A 266 -16.38 -1.98 0.93
C ALA A 266 -16.52 -3.29 0.11
N ARG A 267 -17.72 -3.80 -0.10
CA ARG A 267 -17.96 -5.10 -0.76
C ARG A 267 -17.29 -5.21 -2.14
N ASP A 268 -17.33 -4.16 -2.96
CA ASP A 268 -16.77 -4.25 -4.32
C ASP A 268 -15.24 -4.40 -4.34
N PRO A 269 -14.44 -3.64 -3.62
CA PRO A 269 -13.01 -3.91 -3.49
C PRO A 269 -12.67 -5.30 -2.94
N LEU A 270 -13.49 -5.83 -2.03
CA LEU A 270 -13.28 -7.13 -1.39
C LEU A 270 -13.53 -8.32 -2.33
N LYS A 271 -14.22 -8.15 -3.46
CA LYS A 271 -14.44 -9.22 -4.45
C LYS A 271 -13.15 -9.68 -5.12
N GLY A 272 -12.19 -8.80 -5.28
CA GLY A 272 -10.87 -9.10 -5.82
C GLY A 272 -9.83 -9.35 -4.73
N ARG A 273 -8.66 -9.88 -5.12
CA ARG A 273 -7.52 -9.96 -4.20
C ARG A 273 -7.00 -8.55 -3.93
N HIS A 274 -6.90 -8.18 -2.66
CA HIS A 274 -6.67 -6.81 -2.20
C HIS A 274 -5.74 -6.77 -0.99
N LEU A 275 -5.36 -5.57 -0.57
CA LEU A 275 -4.55 -5.35 0.62
C LEU A 275 -5.43 -5.50 1.87
N PRO A 276 -5.16 -6.50 2.76
CA PRO A 276 -6.04 -6.80 3.90
C PRO A 276 -5.94 -5.72 4.99
N GLN A 277 -7.07 -5.36 5.59
CA GLN A 277 -7.08 -4.52 6.76
C GLN A 277 -6.85 -5.40 8.01
N GLY A 278 -5.63 -5.37 8.56
CA GLY A 278 -5.24 -6.16 9.73
C GLY A 278 -3.91 -6.90 9.57
N ALA A 279 -3.31 -6.87 8.38
CA ALA A 279 -2.01 -7.49 8.13
C ALA A 279 -0.85 -6.53 8.44
N PRO A 280 0.28 -7.04 8.97
CA PRO A 280 1.42 -6.19 9.33
C PRO A 280 2.08 -5.48 8.14
N THR A 281 2.02 -6.05 6.93
CA THR A 281 2.59 -5.44 5.72
C THR A 281 1.69 -4.39 5.07
N SER A 282 0.40 -4.38 5.38
CA SER A 282 -0.57 -3.50 4.70
C SER A 282 -0.27 -2.02 4.86
N PRO A 283 0.12 -1.51 6.04
CA PRO A 283 0.44 -0.10 6.19
C PRO A 283 1.60 0.38 5.30
N ALA A 284 2.71 -0.38 5.27
CA ALA A 284 3.87 -0.06 4.45
C ALA A 284 3.54 -0.11 2.95
N LEU A 285 2.87 -1.19 2.50
CA LEU A 285 2.47 -1.35 1.10
C LEU A 285 1.45 -0.29 0.67
N ALA A 286 0.54 0.13 1.55
CA ALA A 286 -0.40 1.21 1.27
C ALA A 286 0.32 2.54 1.06
N ASN A 287 1.33 2.85 1.88
CA ASN A 287 2.16 4.04 1.69
C ASN A 287 2.91 4.02 0.35
N LEU A 288 3.48 2.88 -0.02
CA LEU A 288 4.19 2.74 -1.30
C LEU A 288 3.21 2.81 -2.51
N ALA A 289 2.05 2.18 -2.39
CA ALA A 289 1.01 2.27 -3.42
C ALA A 289 0.48 3.69 -3.61
N ALA A 290 0.47 4.49 -2.55
CA ALA A 290 0.03 5.88 -2.60
C ALA A 290 1.15 6.88 -2.97
N PHE A 291 2.39 6.44 -3.20
CA PHE A 291 3.54 7.34 -3.41
C PHE A 291 3.30 8.35 -4.54
N ARG A 292 2.88 7.88 -5.71
CA ARG A 292 2.60 8.75 -6.86
C ARG A 292 1.40 9.68 -6.61
N PHE A 293 0.41 9.21 -5.89
CA PHE A 293 -0.73 10.03 -5.46
C PHE A 293 -0.25 11.18 -4.56
N ASP A 294 0.57 10.88 -3.55
CA ASP A 294 1.17 11.88 -2.66
C ASP A 294 2.05 12.88 -3.42
N ASP A 295 2.83 12.42 -4.40
CA ASP A 295 3.68 13.29 -5.22
C ASP A 295 2.85 14.32 -6.00
N ARG A 296 1.75 13.88 -6.63
CA ARG A 296 0.83 14.77 -7.36
C ARG A 296 0.14 15.77 -6.42
N LEU A 297 -0.33 15.31 -5.26
CA LEU A 297 -0.97 16.19 -4.28
C LEU A 297 0.03 17.18 -3.66
N SER A 298 1.25 16.76 -3.40
CA SER A 298 2.32 17.65 -2.92
C SER A 298 2.72 18.69 -3.97
N ALA A 299 2.76 18.31 -5.24
CA ALA A 299 3.02 19.25 -6.33
C ALA A 299 1.90 20.29 -6.45
N LEU A 300 0.65 19.88 -6.34
CA LEU A 300 -0.50 20.80 -6.31
C LEU A 300 -0.44 21.74 -5.11
N ALA A 301 -0.19 21.20 -3.91
CA ALA A 301 -0.06 22.00 -2.69
C ALA A 301 1.03 23.06 -2.83
N ARG A 302 2.23 22.69 -3.29
CA ARG A 302 3.34 23.66 -3.52
C ARG A 302 2.96 24.78 -4.47
N ARG A 303 2.27 24.46 -5.58
CA ARG A 303 1.82 25.49 -6.56
C ARG A 303 0.83 26.48 -5.96
N LEU A 304 0.04 26.06 -4.97
CA LEU A 304 -0.95 26.88 -4.30
C LEU A 304 -0.42 27.58 -3.02
N GLY A 305 0.86 27.41 -2.67
CA GLY A 305 1.39 27.87 -1.40
C GLY A 305 0.77 27.16 -0.18
N ALA A 306 0.15 25.99 -0.40
CA ALA A 306 -0.52 25.22 0.63
C ALA A 306 0.42 24.14 1.23
N ARG A 307 0.09 23.71 2.44
CA ARG A 307 0.73 22.56 3.11
C ARG A 307 -0.11 21.32 2.87
N TYR A 308 0.56 20.18 2.75
CA TYR A 308 -0.08 18.88 2.56
C TYR A 308 0.56 17.82 3.45
N THR A 309 -0.27 17.03 4.13
CA THR A 309 0.13 15.78 4.80
C THR A 309 -0.93 14.69 4.59
N ARG A 310 -0.48 13.43 4.61
CA ARG A 310 -1.36 12.27 4.67
C ARG A 310 -1.07 11.43 5.91
N TYR A 311 -2.10 11.12 6.66
CA TYR A 311 -2.04 10.17 7.78
C TYR A 311 -2.98 8.99 7.49
N ALA A 312 -2.43 7.87 7.01
CA ALA A 312 -3.19 6.73 6.50
C ALA A 312 -4.14 7.14 5.34
N ASP A 313 -5.44 7.10 5.59
CA ASP A 313 -6.52 7.49 4.69
C ASP A 313 -6.91 8.98 4.79
N ASP A 314 -6.46 9.67 5.84
CA ASP A 314 -6.74 11.09 6.04
C ASP A 314 -5.76 11.98 5.28
N LEU A 315 -6.27 12.81 4.35
CA LEU A 315 -5.53 13.84 3.63
C LEU A 315 -5.82 15.19 4.27
N THR A 316 -4.80 15.96 4.60
CA THR A 316 -4.95 17.30 5.16
C THR A 316 -4.22 18.33 4.31
N PHE A 317 -4.91 19.41 3.99
CA PHE A 317 -4.36 20.61 3.34
C PHE A 317 -4.63 21.83 4.20
N SER A 318 -3.70 22.79 4.19
CA SER A 318 -3.91 24.06 4.89
C SER A 318 -3.17 25.19 4.19
N GLY A 319 -3.62 26.42 4.42
CA GLY A 319 -3.07 27.64 3.83
C GLY A 319 -4.10 28.77 3.81
N ASP A 320 -4.00 29.63 2.79
CA ASP A 320 -4.92 30.73 2.60
C ASP A 320 -6.31 30.28 2.09
N PRO A 321 -7.39 31.05 2.38
CA PRO A 321 -8.75 30.62 2.04
C PRO A 321 -9.01 30.38 0.54
N HIS A 322 -8.24 31.00 -0.37
CA HIS A 322 -8.39 30.84 -1.82
C HIS A 322 -8.08 29.43 -2.33
N ILE A 323 -7.30 28.64 -1.56
CA ILE A 323 -6.97 27.26 -1.97
C ILE A 323 -8.19 26.31 -1.92
N ALA A 324 -9.19 26.65 -1.09
CA ALA A 324 -10.28 25.72 -0.79
C ALA A 324 -11.11 25.32 -2.02
N PRO A 325 -11.61 26.25 -2.87
CA PRO A 325 -12.37 25.86 -4.05
C PRO A 325 -11.53 25.10 -5.08
N ILE A 326 -10.24 25.42 -5.21
CA ILE A 326 -9.33 24.76 -6.14
C ILE A 326 -9.10 23.30 -5.70
N LEU A 327 -8.79 23.09 -4.42
CA LEU A 327 -8.55 21.76 -3.87
C LEU A 327 -9.82 20.91 -3.87
N ALA A 328 -10.99 21.49 -3.56
CA ALA A 328 -12.26 20.78 -3.58
C ALA A 328 -12.59 20.18 -4.96
N ARG A 329 -12.14 20.84 -6.05
CA ARG A 329 -12.31 20.35 -7.42
C ARG A 329 -11.20 19.38 -7.82
N ALA A 330 -9.95 19.72 -7.57
CA ALA A 330 -8.80 18.99 -8.12
C ALA A 330 -8.51 17.66 -7.39
N ILE A 331 -8.72 17.59 -6.05
CA ILE A 331 -8.39 16.39 -5.28
C ILE A 331 -9.24 15.17 -5.69
N PRO A 332 -10.57 15.26 -5.90
CA PRO A 332 -11.36 14.15 -6.39
C PRO A 332 -10.88 13.61 -7.75
N GLU A 333 -10.54 14.49 -8.68
CA GLU A 333 -10.04 14.13 -10.02
C GLU A 333 -8.68 13.41 -9.92
N ILE A 334 -7.76 13.93 -9.10
CA ILE A 334 -6.46 13.29 -8.87
C ILE A 334 -6.64 11.93 -8.19
N ALA A 335 -7.48 11.84 -7.16
CA ALA A 335 -7.74 10.59 -6.46
C ALA A 335 -8.28 9.52 -7.42
N GLN A 336 -9.29 9.86 -8.22
CA GLN A 336 -9.87 8.95 -9.20
C GLN A 336 -8.85 8.49 -10.25
N SER A 337 -8.04 9.41 -10.78
CA SER A 337 -7.01 9.08 -11.78
C SER A 337 -5.89 8.20 -11.23
N GLU A 338 -5.64 8.26 -9.92
CA GLU A 338 -4.69 7.38 -9.21
C GLU A 338 -5.36 6.11 -8.63
N GLY A 339 -6.65 5.89 -8.93
CA GLY A 339 -7.40 4.70 -8.52
C GLY A 339 -7.79 4.70 -7.04
N PHE A 340 -7.88 5.89 -6.42
CA PHE A 340 -8.44 6.08 -5.08
C PHE A 340 -9.83 6.72 -5.16
N ARG A 341 -10.63 6.51 -4.13
CA ARG A 341 -11.95 7.13 -3.98
C ARG A 341 -11.98 7.96 -2.70
N LEU A 342 -12.59 9.13 -2.77
CA LEU A 342 -12.85 9.93 -1.57
C LEU A 342 -14.16 9.51 -0.91
N ASN A 343 -14.28 9.79 0.38
CA ASN A 343 -15.52 9.74 1.13
C ASN A 343 -16.08 11.17 1.28
N PRO A 344 -17.05 11.61 0.45
CA PRO A 344 -17.53 12.98 0.48
C PRO A 344 -18.17 13.37 1.82
N ALA A 345 -18.79 12.42 2.53
CA ALA A 345 -19.42 12.66 3.82
C ALA A 345 -18.42 13.03 4.94
N LYS A 346 -17.14 12.71 4.75
CA LYS A 346 -16.06 13.03 5.68
C LYS A 346 -15.22 14.22 5.26
N THR A 347 -15.47 14.81 4.08
CA THR A 347 -14.78 16.02 3.63
C THR A 347 -15.17 17.20 4.53
N ARG A 348 -14.17 17.90 5.06
CA ARG A 348 -14.37 19.02 5.99
C ARG A 348 -13.52 20.19 5.59
N ARG A 349 -14.07 21.39 5.84
CA ARG A 349 -13.36 22.66 5.76
C ARG A 349 -13.55 23.40 7.07
N ALA A 350 -12.48 23.87 7.68
CA ALA A 350 -12.53 24.69 8.88
C ALA A 350 -11.70 25.95 8.68
N SER A 351 -12.33 27.12 8.84
CA SER A 351 -11.67 28.42 8.85
C SER A 351 -11.11 28.73 10.26
N ARG A 352 -10.31 29.81 10.38
CA ARG A 352 -9.67 30.19 11.64
C ARG A 352 -10.67 30.41 12.79
N GLY A 353 -11.89 30.90 12.51
CA GLY A 353 -12.96 31.09 13.51
C GLY A 353 -13.62 29.78 13.97
N GLN A 354 -13.33 28.67 13.31
CA GLN A 354 -13.84 27.36 13.64
C GLN A 354 -12.74 26.50 14.26
N ARG A 355 -13.12 25.41 14.95
CA ARG A 355 -12.14 24.46 15.48
C ARG A 355 -11.49 23.68 14.32
N GLN A 356 -10.25 23.98 14.05
CA GLN A 356 -9.40 23.27 13.09
C GLN A 356 -8.81 22.02 13.75
N THR A 357 -9.02 20.86 13.16
CA THR A 357 -8.57 19.57 13.72
C THR A 357 -7.83 18.77 12.67
N VAL A 358 -6.65 18.28 13.00
CA VAL A 358 -5.82 17.39 12.18
C VAL A 358 -5.43 16.18 13.02
N THR A 359 -5.66 14.97 12.52
CA THR A 359 -5.37 13.71 13.23
C THR A 359 -5.89 13.66 14.67
N GLY A 360 -7.03 14.32 14.94
CA GLY A 360 -7.64 14.40 16.27
C GLY A 360 -7.09 15.50 17.18
N LEU A 361 -6.10 16.28 16.74
CA LEU A 361 -5.49 17.39 17.47
C LEU A 361 -5.99 18.74 16.95
N VAL A 362 -6.14 19.71 17.83
CA VAL A 362 -6.53 21.09 17.50
C VAL A 362 -5.30 21.87 17.05
N VAL A 363 -5.43 22.60 15.91
CA VAL A 363 -4.28 23.29 15.27
C VAL A 363 -4.50 24.78 15.00
N ASN A 364 -5.53 25.42 15.59
CA ASN A 364 -5.87 26.84 15.33
C ASN A 364 -4.72 27.81 15.50
N GLN A 365 -3.89 27.68 16.53
CA GLN A 365 -2.71 28.52 16.76
C GLN A 365 -1.44 27.66 16.91
N HIS A 366 -1.51 26.67 17.76
CA HIS A 366 -0.49 25.66 18.01
C HIS A 366 -1.17 24.32 18.28
N VAL A 367 -0.41 23.23 18.20
CA VAL A 367 -0.97 21.89 18.40
C VAL A 367 -1.43 21.69 19.84
N ASN A 368 -2.65 21.25 20.01
CA ASN A 368 -3.24 20.97 21.32
C ASN A 368 -4.16 19.74 21.29
N VAL A 369 -4.34 19.13 22.44
CA VAL A 369 -5.45 18.20 22.64
C VAL A 369 -6.79 18.94 22.65
N PRO A 370 -7.91 18.32 22.22
CA PRO A 370 -9.24 18.91 22.32
C PRO A 370 -9.56 19.33 23.77
N ARG A 371 -10.14 20.53 23.93
CA ARG A 371 -10.49 21.06 25.27
C ARG A 371 -11.30 20.06 26.13
N PRO A 372 -12.33 19.38 25.62
CA PRO A 372 -13.06 18.39 26.43
C PRO A 372 -12.18 17.26 26.96
N THR A 373 -11.15 16.86 26.21
CA THR A 373 -10.19 15.84 26.66
C THR A 373 -9.35 16.33 27.83
N TYR A 374 -8.83 17.57 27.71
CA TYR A 374 -8.06 18.20 28.77
C TYR A 374 -8.90 18.42 30.04
N ASP A 375 -10.12 18.97 29.89
CA ASP A 375 -11.02 19.26 31.00
C ASP A 375 -11.45 17.98 31.73
N ARG A 376 -11.72 16.90 31.01
CA ARG A 376 -12.03 15.58 31.60
C ARG A 376 -10.89 15.06 32.49
N ILE A 377 -9.63 15.15 31.99
CA ILE A 377 -8.47 14.73 32.79
C ILE A 377 -8.33 15.60 34.05
N LYS A 378 -8.49 16.92 33.90
CA LYS A 378 -8.45 17.88 35.01
C LYS A 378 -9.51 17.58 36.04
N THR A 379 -10.77 17.30 35.63
CA THR A 379 -11.86 16.94 36.53
C THR A 379 -11.59 15.60 37.22
N THR A 380 -11.04 14.62 36.49
CA THR A 380 -10.67 13.33 37.10
C THR A 380 -9.63 13.51 38.22
N ILE A 381 -8.60 14.36 37.96
CA ILE A 381 -7.58 14.66 38.99
C ILE A 381 -8.21 15.38 40.20
N HIS A 382 -9.15 16.31 39.96
CA HIS A 382 -9.84 17.02 41.04
C HIS A 382 -10.61 16.07 41.94
N HIS A 383 -11.32 15.08 41.37
CA HIS A 383 -12.02 14.05 42.22
C HIS A 383 -11.05 13.22 43.04
N LEU A 384 -9.83 12.94 42.55
CA LEU A 384 -8.81 12.21 43.30
C LEU A 384 -8.24 12.99 44.49
N GLN A 385 -8.57 14.27 44.69
CA GLN A 385 -8.25 15.01 45.91
C GLN A 385 -9.06 14.49 47.12
N ASN A 386 -10.20 13.84 46.90
CA ASN A 386 -10.92 13.16 47.95
C ASN A 386 -10.20 11.87 48.37
N PRO A 387 -9.72 11.75 49.63
CA PRO A 387 -9.02 10.56 50.11
C PRO A 387 -9.86 9.28 50.02
N GLU A 388 -11.18 9.40 50.09
CA GLU A 388 -12.14 8.29 50.03
C GLU A 388 -12.41 7.79 48.60
N ASP A 389 -11.86 8.41 47.57
CA ASP A 389 -12.08 7.98 46.18
C ASP A 389 -11.39 6.63 45.91
N PRO A 390 -12.16 5.56 45.64
CA PRO A 390 -11.62 4.20 45.52
C PRO A 390 -10.61 4.08 44.37
N ARG A 391 -10.65 4.99 43.38
CA ARG A 391 -9.72 5.01 42.21
C ARG A 391 -8.28 5.37 42.62
N ARG A 392 -8.05 5.94 43.82
CA ARG A 392 -6.70 6.21 44.37
C ARG A 392 -5.94 4.90 44.63
N ALA A 393 -6.65 3.84 45.01
CA ALA A 393 -6.10 2.52 45.30
C ALA A 393 -6.04 1.61 44.06
N ASP A 394 -6.53 2.04 42.89
CA ASP A 394 -6.51 1.25 41.64
C ASP A 394 -5.27 1.55 40.78
N PRO A 395 -4.23 0.68 40.80
CA PRO A 395 -3.02 0.89 40.03
C PRO A 395 -3.28 0.95 38.49
N ALA A 396 -4.26 0.18 37.99
CA ALA A 396 -4.58 0.13 36.56
C ALA A 396 -5.25 1.45 36.13
N PHE A 397 -6.12 2.03 36.96
CA PHE A 397 -6.69 3.34 36.70
C PHE A 397 -5.63 4.44 36.71
N LEU A 398 -4.77 4.47 37.74
CA LEU A 398 -3.68 5.45 37.83
C LEU A 398 -2.69 5.34 36.67
N ALA A 399 -2.35 4.14 36.22
CA ALA A 399 -1.49 3.93 35.05
C ALA A 399 -2.15 4.50 33.78
N ARG A 400 -3.44 4.27 33.56
CA ARG A 400 -4.20 4.85 32.44
C ARG A 400 -4.24 6.37 32.50
N LEU A 401 -4.49 6.94 33.68
CA LEU A 401 -4.52 8.40 33.88
C LEU A 401 -3.16 9.03 33.60
N ARG A 402 -2.07 8.43 34.10
CA ARG A 402 -0.68 8.86 33.81
C ARG A 402 -0.39 8.77 32.31
N GLY A 403 -0.84 7.72 31.61
CA GLY A 403 -0.73 7.61 30.15
C GLY A 403 -1.48 8.71 29.41
N GLN A 404 -2.68 9.09 29.87
CA GLN A 404 -3.44 10.22 29.29
C GLN A 404 -2.74 11.58 29.54
N ILE A 405 -2.17 11.79 30.71
CA ILE A 405 -1.37 12.99 31.03
C ILE A 405 -0.11 13.01 30.15
N GLY A 406 0.61 11.90 30.03
CA GLY A 406 1.78 11.79 29.15
C GLY A 406 1.45 12.09 27.69
N TRP A 407 0.26 11.69 27.21
CA TRP A 407 -0.22 12.10 25.89
C TRP A 407 -0.40 13.62 25.77
N VAL A 408 -1.03 14.26 26.78
CA VAL A 408 -1.17 15.72 26.79
C VAL A 408 0.21 16.40 26.81
N GLU A 409 1.16 15.86 27.58
CA GLU A 409 2.54 16.38 27.68
C GLU A 409 3.29 16.26 26.34
N ALA A 410 3.13 15.13 25.63
CA ALA A 410 3.72 14.95 24.31
C ALA A 410 3.17 15.95 23.28
N VAL A 411 1.89 16.33 23.37
CA VAL A 411 1.24 17.30 22.47
C VAL A 411 1.52 18.74 22.89
N ASN A 412 1.46 19.05 24.18
CA ASN A 412 1.67 20.37 24.76
C ASN A 412 2.36 20.21 26.14
N PRO A 413 3.70 20.33 26.16
CA PRO A 413 4.48 20.11 27.38
C PRO A 413 4.02 20.93 28.58
N ALA A 414 3.73 22.23 28.40
CA ALA A 414 3.32 23.12 29.46
C ALA A 414 1.99 22.70 30.12
N LYS A 415 1.04 22.18 29.31
CA LYS A 415 -0.23 21.66 29.83
C LYS A 415 -0.07 20.31 30.50
N GLY A 416 0.81 19.45 29.97
CA GLY A 416 1.09 18.14 30.53
C GLY A 416 1.74 18.23 31.91
N VAL A 417 2.78 19.07 32.04
CA VAL A 417 3.44 19.35 33.33
C VAL A 417 2.43 19.79 34.38
N LYS A 418 1.56 20.77 34.06
CA LYS A 418 0.51 21.23 34.99
C LYS A 418 -0.44 20.11 35.45
N LEU A 419 -0.78 19.17 34.59
CA LEU A 419 -1.64 18.02 34.97
C LEU A 419 -0.88 17.02 35.83
N ARG A 420 0.40 16.77 35.52
CA ARG A 420 1.24 15.85 36.28
C ARG A 420 1.45 16.35 37.71
N ASP A 421 1.78 17.64 37.87
CA ASP A 421 2.00 18.26 39.18
C ASP A 421 0.70 18.21 40.01
N ARG A 422 -0.45 18.56 39.42
CA ARG A 422 -1.76 18.44 40.06
C ARG A 422 -2.11 17.00 40.49
N LEU A 423 -1.70 16.00 39.67
CA LEU A 423 -1.92 14.60 40.06
C LEU A 423 -1.03 14.20 41.24
N ALA A 424 0.22 14.67 41.26
CA ALA A 424 1.12 14.44 42.40
C ALA A 424 0.53 15.04 43.69
N ASP A 425 0.09 16.31 43.64
CA ASP A 425 -0.56 16.98 44.78
C ASP A 425 -1.85 16.26 45.23
N ALA A 426 -2.67 15.74 44.31
CA ALA A 426 -3.90 15.05 44.63
C ALA A 426 -3.70 13.67 45.26
N LEU A 427 -2.55 13.04 45.07
CA LEU A 427 -2.23 11.71 45.61
C LEU A 427 -1.36 11.76 46.90
N ALA A 428 -0.75 12.91 47.18
CA ALA A 428 -0.08 13.18 48.44
C ALA A 428 -1.09 13.21 49.60
#